data_8ab5b002589a45e158e5770895814f51
#
_entry.id   8ab5b002589a45e158e5770895814f51
#
_cell.length_a   1.000
_cell.length_b   1.000
_cell.length_c   1.000
_cell.angle_alpha   90.00
_cell.angle_beta   90.00
_cell.angle_gamma   90.00
#
_symmetry.space_group_name_H-M   'P 1'
#
loop_
_entity.id
_entity.type
_entity.pdbx_description
1 polymer ?
#
loop_
_entity_poly.entity_id
_entity_poly.type
_entity_poly.pdbx_seq_one_letter_code
_entity_poly.pdbx_strand_id
1 'polypeptide(L)'
;NFMFQGGEPTLVGIDFYKKFHEYVEIYNKNNIQTSFFIQTNGILLDDMWMKLFKKYSYLVGISIDGYKEIHDVFRINSKNEGTFDEIMKAIRLLKKSNVDFNVLCVVNKIVAENGKKVYKFFKECNFKYMQFIPCIDNFDGENEKDYTLTAEDYGIFLNDIFSLWYEDFINRNFISIRYFDNLIRILLGRNPEACDMMGFCSVNGVIESNGDMFPCDFYVLDEYKIGSIINDNFEKILFSENAVKFYTSSLKMSEKCKK
;
A
#
# COMPACT_ATOMS: atom_id res chain seq x y z
N ASN A 1 -8.43 -1.97 -12.64
CA ASN A 1 -7.71 -1.11 -11.71
C ASN A 1 -6.26 -1.00 -12.13
N PHE A 2 -5.66 0.19 -12.05
CA PHE A 2 -4.23 0.43 -12.26
C PHE A 2 -3.64 1.01 -10.98
N MET A 3 -2.57 0.40 -10.50
CA MET A 3 -1.89 0.84 -9.28
C MET A 3 -0.41 1.04 -9.59
N PHE A 4 0.10 2.20 -9.27
CA PHE A 4 1.51 2.56 -9.43
C PHE A 4 2.17 2.51 -8.05
N GLN A 5 3.14 1.63 -7.90
CA GLN A 5 3.88 1.42 -6.65
C GLN A 5 5.27 0.84 -6.93
N GLY A 6 6.02 0.53 -5.89
CA GLY A 6 7.39 0.02 -5.99
C GLY A 6 8.39 1.17 -6.13
N GLY A 7 9.57 1.10 -5.53
CA GLY A 7 10.51 2.20 -5.46
C GLY A 7 9.81 3.53 -5.13
N GLU A 8 9.92 4.50 -6.03
CA GLU A 8 9.12 5.73 -5.99
C GLU A 8 8.53 6.00 -7.39
N PRO A 9 7.23 5.78 -7.60
CA PRO A 9 6.60 5.85 -8.92
C PRO A 9 6.59 7.25 -9.52
N THR A 10 6.71 8.32 -8.72
CA THR A 10 6.76 9.69 -9.24
C THR A 10 8.09 10.07 -9.89
N LEU A 11 9.16 9.28 -9.68
CA LEU A 11 10.47 9.51 -10.29
C LEU A 11 10.46 9.43 -11.82
N VAL A 12 9.55 8.66 -12.41
CA VAL A 12 9.44 8.55 -13.88
C VAL A 12 8.94 9.87 -14.52
N GLY A 13 8.41 10.76 -13.71
CA GLY A 13 7.90 12.07 -14.13
C GLY A 13 6.48 12.04 -14.64
N ILE A 14 5.83 13.22 -14.61
CA ILE A 14 4.40 13.37 -14.91
C ILE A 14 4.03 13.06 -16.37
N ASP A 15 4.97 13.21 -17.30
CA ASP A 15 4.70 12.99 -18.72
C ASP A 15 4.47 11.50 -19.06
N PHE A 16 5.07 10.60 -18.30
CA PHE A 16 4.73 9.17 -18.35
C PHE A 16 3.24 8.95 -18.07
N TYR A 17 2.72 9.55 -17.01
CA TYR A 17 1.31 9.39 -16.60
C TYR A 17 0.35 10.03 -17.61
N LYS A 18 0.69 11.19 -18.18
CA LYS A 18 -0.11 11.81 -19.26
C LYS A 18 -0.22 10.83 -20.44
N LYS A 19 0.92 10.30 -20.88
CA LYS A 19 0.96 9.34 -21.99
C LYS A 19 0.25 8.03 -21.67
N PHE A 20 0.37 7.54 -20.45
CA PHE A 20 -0.38 6.38 -19.97
C PHE A 20 -1.89 6.61 -20.11
N HIS A 21 -2.41 7.76 -19.67
CA HIS A 21 -3.83 8.08 -19.78
C HIS A 21 -4.29 8.25 -21.24
N GLU A 22 -3.47 8.83 -22.09
CA GLU A 22 -3.75 8.88 -23.54
C GLU A 22 -3.94 7.46 -24.11
N TYR A 23 -3.08 6.51 -23.74
CA TYR A 23 -3.25 5.13 -24.15
C TYR A 23 -4.49 4.46 -23.55
N VAL A 24 -4.80 4.70 -22.28
CA VAL A 24 -6.04 4.19 -21.69
C VAL A 24 -7.25 4.71 -22.45
N GLU A 25 -7.31 5.99 -22.81
CA GLU A 25 -8.40 6.58 -23.59
C GLU A 25 -8.48 5.96 -25.01
N ILE A 26 -7.33 5.74 -25.67
CA ILE A 26 -7.27 5.16 -27.02
C ILE A 26 -7.74 3.69 -27.03
N TYR A 27 -7.31 2.91 -26.05
CA TYR A 27 -7.53 1.46 -26.06
C TYR A 27 -8.76 1.01 -25.28
N ASN A 28 -9.33 1.81 -24.42
CA ASN A 28 -10.55 1.47 -23.68
C ASN A 28 -11.83 1.67 -24.53
N LYS A 29 -11.88 1.01 -25.67
CA LYS A 29 -12.99 1.13 -26.64
C LYS A 29 -14.33 0.64 -26.10
N ASN A 30 -14.30 -0.23 -25.11
CA ASN A 30 -15.50 -0.81 -24.49
C ASN A 30 -15.97 0.02 -23.26
N ASN A 31 -15.39 1.17 -23.00
CA ASN A 31 -15.72 2.03 -21.86
C ASN A 31 -15.73 1.28 -20.51
N ILE A 32 -14.77 0.39 -20.32
CA ILE A 32 -14.60 -0.32 -19.05
C ILE A 32 -14.26 0.71 -17.97
N GLN A 33 -14.98 0.67 -16.85
CA GLN A 33 -14.68 1.54 -15.73
C GLN A 33 -13.26 1.26 -15.21
N THR A 34 -12.44 2.29 -15.19
CA THR A 34 -11.04 2.25 -14.72
C THR A 34 -10.89 3.03 -13.44
N SER A 35 -10.07 2.53 -12.52
CA SER A 35 -9.68 3.20 -11.29
C SER A 35 -8.17 3.29 -11.20
N PHE A 36 -7.66 4.40 -10.69
CA PHE A 36 -6.23 4.71 -10.66
C PHE A 36 -5.78 4.96 -9.23
N PHE A 37 -4.68 4.31 -8.87
CA PHE A 37 -4.10 4.36 -7.55
C PHE A 37 -2.60 4.64 -7.67
N ILE A 38 -2.03 5.36 -6.72
CA ILE A 38 -0.59 5.55 -6.62
C ILE A 38 -0.17 5.52 -5.15
N GLN A 39 0.90 4.79 -4.85
CA GLN A 39 1.57 4.84 -3.54
C GLN A 39 2.89 5.59 -3.70
N THR A 40 3.06 6.65 -2.92
CA THR A 40 4.23 7.54 -3.06
C THR A 40 4.74 8.02 -1.70
N ASN A 41 6.03 8.32 -1.64
CA ASN A 41 6.63 9.04 -0.52
C ASN A 41 6.27 10.53 -0.51
N GLY A 42 5.62 11.04 -1.56
CA GLY A 42 5.10 12.40 -1.65
C GLY A 42 6.12 13.52 -1.91
N ILE A 43 7.42 13.23 -1.91
CA ILE A 43 8.48 14.26 -1.98
C ILE A 43 8.41 15.08 -3.28
N LEU A 44 8.04 14.45 -4.40
CA LEU A 44 7.99 15.07 -5.72
C LEU A 44 6.62 15.65 -6.09
N LEU A 45 5.65 15.60 -5.18
CA LEU A 45 4.30 16.08 -5.47
C LEU A 45 4.24 17.60 -5.51
N ASP A 46 3.69 18.13 -6.61
CA ASP A 46 3.47 19.55 -6.87
C ASP A 46 2.06 19.81 -7.44
N ASP A 47 1.78 21.05 -7.84
CA ASP A 47 0.49 21.45 -8.43
C ASP A 47 0.18 20.72 -9.76
N MET A 48 1.20 20.26 -10.49
CA MET A 48 1.00 19.51 -11.74
C MET A 48 0.46 18.12 -11.44
N TRP A 49 1.02 17.46 -10.41
CA TRP A 49 0.53 16.19 -9.91
C TRP A 49 -0.91 16.30 -9.39
N MET A 50 -1.22 17.38 -8.65
CA MET A 50 -2.58 17.60 -8.15
C MET A 50 -3.60 17.71 -9.28
N LYS A 51 -3.26 18.43 -10.36
CA LYS A 51 -4.12 18.53 -11.56
C LYS A 51 -4.35 17.17 -12.21
N LEU A 52 -3.31 16.36 -12.34
CA LEU A 52 -3.41 15.02 -12.92
C LEU A 52 -4.27 14.12 -12.04
N PHE A 53 -4.00 14.06 -10.73
CA PHE A 53 -4.75 13.24 -9.80
C PHE A 53 -6.24 13.62 -9.77
N LYS A 54 -6.53 14.91 -9.79
CA LYS A 54 -7.91 15.39 -9.83
C LYS A 54 -8.61 15.04 -11.14
N LYS A 55 -7.92 15.23 -12.27
CA LYS A 55 -8.49 14.96 -13.61
C LYS A 55 -8.92 13.49 -13.74
N TYR A 56 -8.12 12.55 -13.23
CA TYR A 56 -8.33 11.12 -13.40
C TYR A 56 -8.81 10.41 -12.12
N SER A 57 -9.20 11.18 -11.09
CA SER A 57 -9.75 10.69 -9.83
C SER A 57 -8.84 9.63 -9.16
N TYR A 58 -7.56 9.94 -9.02
CA TYR A 58 -6.63 9.06 -8.30
C TYR A 58 -6.97 8.99 -6.82
N LEU A 59 -6.82 7.77 -6.25
CA LEU A 59 -6.63 7.61 -4.81
C LEU A 59 -5.12 7.55 -4.54
N VAL A 60 -4.63 8.47 -3.74
CA VAL A 60 -3.20 8.59 -3.42
C VAL A 60 -2.93 7.97 -2.05
N GLY A 61 -2.12 6.92 -2.03
CA GLY A 61 -1.55 6.37 -0.81
C GLY A 61 -0.27 7.12 -0.46
N ILE A 62 -0.28 7.91 0.63
CA ILE A 62 0.88 8.69 1.06
C ILE A 62 1.60 8.00 2.21
N SER A 63 2.90 7.75 2.05
CA SER A 63 3.70 7.05 3.04
C SER A 63 4.13 7.97 4.19
N ILE A 64 3.63 7.71 5.40
CA ILE A 64 4.02 8.43 6.62
C ILE A 64 4.02 7.50 7.84
N ASP A 65 5.15 7.34 8.51
CA ASP A 65 5.34 6.37 9.60
C ASP A 65 5.23 7.02 10.99
N GLY A 66 4.19 7.83 11.18
CA GLY A 66 3.93 8.49 12.46
C GLY A 66 4.39 9.96 12.49
N TYR A 67 4.70 10.46 13.67
CA TYR A 67 5.20 11.82 13.88
C TYR A 67 6.70 11.93 13.56
N LYS A 68 7.22 13.15 13.49
CA LYS A 68 8.54 13.48 12.91
C LYS A 68 9.67 12.60 13.43
N GLU A 69 9.78 12.43 14.74
CA GLU A 69 10.89 11.73 15.39
C GLU A 69 10.91 10.22 15.04
N ILE A 70 9.76 9.62 14.77
CA ILE A 70 9.67 8.22 14.35
C ILE A 70 9.85 8.11 12.82
N HIS A 71 9.16 8.98 12.08
CA HIS A 71 9.20 8.97 10.63
C HIS A 71 10.62 9.13 10.09
N ASP A 72 11.36 10.11 10.60
CA ASP A 72 12.70 10.47 10.12
C ASP A 72 13.78 9.44 10.50
N VAL A 73 13.46 8.39 11.29
CA VAL A 73 14.40 7.29 11.57
C VAL A 73 14.69 6.47 10.32
N PHE A 74 13.67 6.18 9.52
CA PHE A 74 13.81 5.28 8.35
C PHE A 74 13.51 5.98 7.02
N ARG A 75 12.74 7.06 7.05
CA ARG A 75 12.40 7.80 5.84
C ARG A 75 13.30 9.01 5.68
N ILE A 76 14.46 8.73 5.12
CA ILE A 76 15.52 9.70 4.85
C ILE A 76 15.70 9.89 3.35
N ASN A 77 16.18 11.07 2.97
CA ASN A 77 16.57 11.39 1.59
C ASN A 77 18.00 10.91 1.29
N SER A 78 18.47 11.12 0.06
CA SER A 78 19.83 10.75 -0.37
C SER A 78 20.97 11.47 0.38
N LYS A 79 20.63 12.50 1.19
CA LYS A 79 21.59 13.23 2.04
C LYS A 79 21.52 12.79 3.50
N ASN A 80 20.80 11.70 3.81
CA ASN A 80 20.50 11.23 5.18
C ASN A 80 19.75 12.25 6.05
N GLU A 81 18.93 13.12 5.44
CA GLU A 81 18.05 14.04 6.15
C GLU A 81 16.63 13.44 6.19
N GLY A 82 15.90 13.64 7.31
CA GLY A 82 14.53 13.19 7.45
C GLY A 82 13.58 13.87 6.45
N THR A 83 12.54 13.17 6.02
CA THR A 83 11.63 13.64 4.96
C THR A 83 10.26 14.06 5.48
N PHE A 84 10.06 14.11 6.79
CA PHE A 84 8.76 14.41 7.41
C PHE A 84 8.18 15.76 6.95
N ASP A 85 8.99 16.80 6.92
CA ASP A 85 8.52 18.14 6.58
C ASP A 85 8.07 18.25 5.11
N GLU A 86 8.76 17.55 4.20
CA GLU A 86 8.41 17.44 2.78
C GLU A 86 7.07 16.71 2.61
N ILE A 87 6.90 15.59 3.29
CA ILE A 87 5.66 14.81 3.21
C ILE A 87 4.48 15.60 3.77
N MET A 88 4.68 16.32 4.86
CA MET A 88 3.62 17.17 5.42
C MET A 88 3.25 18.34 4.48
N LYS A 89 4.20 18.83 3.65
CA LYS A 89 3.86 19.79 2.57
C LYS A 89 3.01 19.12 1.50
N ALA A 90 3.37 17.92 1.06
CA ALA A 90 2.60 17.16 0.07
C ALA A 90 1.17 16.87 0.56
N ILE A 91 1.00 16.47 1.82
CA ILE A 91 -0.31 16.24 2.43
C ILE A 91 -1.15 17.52 2.46
N ARG A 92 -0.56 18.66 2.81
CA ARG A 92 -1.26 19.96 2.75
C ARG A 92 -1.72 20.27 1.33
N LEU A 93 -0.91 19.96 0.32
CA LEU A 93 -1.23 20.17 -1.08
C LEU A 93 -2.38 19.27 -1.54
N LEU A 94 -2.35 17.98 -1.19
CA LEU A 94 -3.45 17.03 -1.46
C LEU A 94 -4.77 17.53 -0.87
N LYS A 95 -4.77 17.95 0.40
CA LYS A 95 -5.96 18.51 1.07
C LYS A 95 -6.47 19.77 0.40
N LYS A 96 -5.57 20.73 0.10
CA LYS A 96 -5.93 21.99 -0.57
C LYS A 96 -6.55 21.75 -1.94
N SER A 97 -6.09 20.73 -2.66
CA SER A 97 -6.55 20.39 -4.00
C SER A 97 -7.76 19.44 -4.02
N ASN A 98 -8.27 19.03 -2.86
CA ASN A 98 -9.33 18.05 -2.72
C ASN A 98 -9.04 16.76 -3.54
N VAL A 99 -7.83 16.25 -3.44
CA VAL A 99 -7.42 14.95 -3.96
C VAL A 99 -7.66 13.91 -2.88
N ASP A 100 -8.29 12.81 -3.23
CA ASP A 100 -8.54 11.71 -2.29
C ASP A 100 -7.23 11.02 -1.93
N PHE A 101 -6.99 10.82 -0.65
CA PHE A 101 -5.79 10.14 -0.17
C PHE A 101 -6.04 9.35 1.12
N ASN A 102 -5.25 8.33 1.32
CA ASN A 102 -5.09 7.61 2.57
C ASN A 102 -3.63 7.65 3.01
N VAL A 103 -3.39 7.48 4.30
CA VAL A 103 -2.03 7.38 4.85
C VAL A 103 -1.65 5.91 5.00
N LEU A 104 -0.41 5.59 4.61
CA LEU A 104 0.21 4.28 4.72
C LEU A 104 1.34 4.38 5.73
N CYS A 105 1.24 3.61 6.79
CA CYS A 105 2.23 3.56 7.87
C CYS A 105 2.81 2.16 7.96
N VAL A 106 4.11 2.04 7.74
CA VAL A 106 4.83 0.77 7.96
C VAL A 106 5.09 0.62 9.44
N VAL A 107 4.53 -0.43 10.02
CA VAL A 107 4.67 -0.75 11.43
C VAL A 107 5.88 -1.64 11.63
N ASN A 108 6.98 -1.06 12.05
CA ASN A 108 8.13 -1.73 12.63
C ASN A 108 8.04 -1.72 14.14
N LYS A 109 9.01 -2.27 14.85
CA LYS A 109 9.03 -2.33 16.32
C LYS A 109 8.90 -0.92 16.96
N ILE A 110 9.61 0.07 16.41
CA ILE A 110 9.58 1.46 16.96
C ILE A 110 8.18 2.06 16.82
N VAL A 111 7.52 1.88 15.67
CA VAL A 111 6.15 2.33 15.45
C VAL A 111 5.19 1.57 16.36
N ALA A 112 5.38 0.25 16.52
CA ALA A 112 4.54 -0.59 17.36
C ALA A 112 4.58 -0.15 18.83
N GLU A 113 5.75 0.11 19.39
CA GLU A 113 5.94 0.60 20.75
C GLU A 113 5.31 1.99 20.99
N ASN A 114 5.06 2.74 19.91
CA ASN A 114 4.49 4.09 19.95
C ASN A 114 3.08 4.19 19.37
N GLY A 115 2.39 3.08 19.16
CA GLY A 115 1.11 3.01 18.45
C GLY A 115 0.07 4.04 18.89
N LYS A 116 -0.16 4.20 20.20
CA LYS A 116 -1.10 5.20 20.73
C LYS A 116 -0.74 6.64 20.37
N LYS A 117 0.55 6.97 20.38
CA LYS A 117 1.03 8.32 20.00
C LYS A 117 0.87 8.55 18.51
N VAL A 118 1.20 7.53 17.69
CA VAL A 118 1.05 7.58 16.22
C VAL A 118 -0.41 7.78 15.84
N TYR A 119 -1.33 7.00 16.43
CA TYR A 119 -2.76 7.16 16.18
C TYR A 119 -3.27 8.55 16.54
N LYS A 120 -2.92 9.05 17.73
CA LYS A 120 -3.30 10.40 18.18
C LYS A 120 -2.77 11.48 17.23
N PHE A 121 -1.51 11.38 16.84
CA PHE A 121 -0.90 12.30 15.86
C PHE A 121 -1.65 12.29 14.51
N PHE A 122 -1.98 11.11 13.97
CA PHE A 122 -2.73 11.01 12.73
C PHE A 122 -4.13 11.62 12.86
N LYS A 123 -4.76 11.45 14.00
CA LYS A 123 -6.05 12.05 14.32
C LYS A 123 -5.96 13.58 14.38
N GLU A 124 -4.95 14.14 15.07
CA GLU A 124 -4.66 15.58 15.13
C GLU A 124 -4.40 16.16 13.74
N CYS A 125 -3.71 15.41 12.87
CA CYS A 125 -3.55 15.75 11.47
C CYS A 125 -4.84 15.63 10.65
N ASN A 126 -5.97 15.19 11.25
CA ASN A 126 -7.24 14.93 10.56
C ASN A 126 -7.09 13.95 9.38
N PHE A 127 -6.33 12.87 9.56
CA PHE A 127 -6.32 11.75 8.64
C PHE A 127 -7.54 10.86 8.92
N LYS A 128 -8.34 10.60 7.90
CA LYS A 128 -9.58 9.82 8.02
C LYS A 128 -9.45 8.38 7.55
N TYR A 129 -8.49 8.09 6.71
CA TYR A 129 -8.25 6.79 6.12
C TYR A 129 -6.81 6.38 6.40
N MET A 130 -6.63 5.31 7.17
CA MET A 130 -5.33 4.86 7.63
C MET A 130 -5.12 3.38 7.28
N GLN A 131 -3.93 3.06 6.81
CA GLN A 131 -3.49 1.70 6.61
C GLN A 131 -2.18 1.48 7.38
N PHE A 132 -2.21 0.55 8.33
CA PHE A 132 -1.04 0.10 9.07
C PHE A 132 -0.56 -1.21 8.45
N ILE A 133 0.68 -1.22 7.95
CA ILE A 133 1.27 -2.33 7.21
C ILE A 133 2.38 -2.92 8.05
N PRO A 134 2.30 -4.19 8.51
CA PRO A 134 3.38 -4.77 9.28
C PRO A 134 4.66 -4.84 8.45
N CYS A 135 5.77 -4.43 9.05
CA CYS A 135 7.09 -4.59 8.47
C CYS A 135 7.45 -6.08 8.49
N ILE A 136 7.58 -6.68 7.32
CA ILE A 136 7.94 -8.09 7.16
C ILE A 136 9.45 -8.17 6.90
N ASP A 137 10.12 -9.12 7.57
CA ASP A 137 11.52 -9.40 7.31
C ASP A 137 11.74 -9.99 5.91
N ASN A 138 12.97 -9.88 5.42
CA ASN A 138 13.36 -10.46 4.14
C ASN A 138 13.20 -11.99 4.17
N PHE A 139 12.89 -12.57 3.02
CA PHE A 139 12.71 -14.04 2.86
C PHE A 139 13.98 -14.85 3.13
N ASP A 140 15.15 -14.24 3.05
CA ASP A 140 16.47 -14.86 3.23
C ASP A 140 16.88 -15.06 4.70
N GLY A 141 16.07 -14.55 5.65
CA GLY A 141 16.23 -14.83 7.07
C GLY A 141 17.50 -14.23 7.71
N GLU A 142 18.09 -13.21 7.09
CA GLU A 142 19.22 -12.50 7.67
C GLU A 142 18.81 -11.71 8.92
N ASN A 143 19.42 -12.09 10.02
CA ASN A 143 19.51 -11.45 11.34
C ASN A 143 18.39 -10.47 11.75
N GLU A 144 17.75 -10.80 12.89
CA GLU A 144 16.93 -9.83 13.64
C GLU A 144 17.67 -8.49 13.76
N LYS A 145 17.02 -7.44 13.30
CA LYS A 145 17.48 -6.06 13.44
C LYS A 145 16.75 -5.41 14.60
N ASP A 146 17.30 -4.37 15.18
CA ASP A 146 16.69 -3.65 16.32
C ASP A 146 15.25 -3.15 16.06
N TYR A 147 14.85 -3.08 14.80
CA TYR A 147 13.51 -2.65 14.38
C TYR A 147 12.61 -3.81 13.91
N THR A 148 13.06 -5.06 13.97
CA THR A 148 12.26 -6.24 13.58
C THR A 148 10.98 -6.30 14.40
N LEU A 149 9.85 -6.43 13.71
CA LEU A 149 8.53 -6.52 14.30
C LEU A 149 8.19 -7.98 14.62
N THR A 150 7.98 -8.29 15.88
CA THR A 150 7.46 -9.61 16.27
C THR A 150 5.94 -9.66 16.14
N ALA A 151 5.39 -10.88 16.05
CA ALA A 151 3.94 -11.06 16.04
C ALA A 151 3.29 -10.56 17.34
N GLU A 152 4.00 -10.67 18.48
CA GLU A 152 3.54 -10.16 19.78
C GLU A 152 3.49 -8.63 19.80
N ASP A 153 4.55 -7.95 19.34
CA ASP A 153 4.60 -6.49 19.25
C ASP A 153 3.46 -5.97 18.37
N TYR A 154 3.23 -6.63 17.23
CA TYR A 154 2.13 -6.25 16.33
C TYR A 154 0.76 -6.48 16.96
N GLY A 155 0.58 -7.58 17.70
CA GLY A 155 -0.66 -7.87 18.44
C GLY A 155 -0.94 -6.81 19.51
N ILE A 156 0.06 -6.39 20.29
CA ILE A 156 -0.05 -5.31 21.28
C ILE A 156 -0.41 -3.99 20.57
N PHE A 157 0.28 -3.66 19.50
CA PHE A 157 0.01 -2.48 18.68
C PHE A 157 -1.45 -2.43 18.18
N LEU A 158 -1.95 -3.53 17.62
CA LEU A 158 -3.32 -3.61 17.14
C LEU A 158 -4.34 -3.41 18.26
N ASN A 159 -4.12 -4.02 19.44
CA ASN A 159 -4.99 -3.84 20.60
C ASN A 159 -5.01 -2.40 21.11
N ASP A 160 -3.84 -1.76 21.14
CA ASP A 160 -3.70 -0.37 21.57
C ASP A 160 -4.44 0.60 20.64
N ILE A 161 -4.30 0.39 19.32
CA ILE A 161 -5.00 1.20 18.32
C ILE A 161 -6.48 0.89 18.32
N PHE A 162 -6.88 -0.38 18.43
CA PHE A 162 -8.28 -0.77 18.48
C PHE A 162 -9.02 -0.06 19.61
N SER A 163 -8.44 0.00 20.80
CA SER A 163 -9.06 0.65 21.96
C SER A 163 -9.36 2.12 21.68
N LEU A 164 -8.41 2.86 21.09
CA LEU A 164 -8.60 4.28 20.76
C LEU A 164 -9.57 4.47 19.57
N TRP A 165 -9.46 3.63 18.56
CA TRP A 165 -10.37 3.65 17.42
C TRP A 165 -11.82 3.33 17.82
N TYR A 166 -12.02 2.37 18.73
CA TYR A 166 -13.33 2.02 19.24
C TYR A 166 -13.97 3.17 20.03
N GLU A 167 -13.18 3.88 20.86
CA GLU A 167 -13.64 5.11 21.52
C GLU A 167 -14.09 6.16 20.50
N ASP A 168 -13.33 6.37 19.42
CA ASP A 168 -13.73 7.29 18.36
C ASP A 168 -15.00 6.82 17.66
N PHE A 169 -15.13 5.51 17.39
CA PHE A 169 -16.31 4.93 16.75
C PHE A 169 -17.58 5.14 17.56
N ILE A 170 -17.59 4.84 18.87
CA ILE A 170 -18.76 5.05 19.73
C ILE A 170 -19.11 6.53 19.89
N ASN A 171 -18.13 7.44 19.83
CA ASN A 171 -18.31 8.88 19.84
C ASN A 171 -18.66 9.47 18.46
N ARG A 172 -18.93 8.65 17.45
CA ARG A 172 -19.27 9.03 16.07
C ARG A 172 -18.19 9.85 15.37
N ASN A 173 -16.94 9.72 15.77
CA ASN A 173 -15.80 10.25 15.07
C ASN A 173 -15.36 9.24 14.01
N PHE A 174 -15.78 9.44 12.77
CA PHE A 174 -15.43 8.52 11.70
C PHE A 174 -13.93 8.53 11.40
N ILE A 175 -13.30 7.38 11.60
CA ILE A 175 -11.93 7.06 11.17
C ILE A 175 -11.96 5.65 10.62
N SER A 176 -11.47 5.48 9.41
CA SER A 176 -11.31 4.18 8.73
C SER A 176 -9.89 3.69 8.97
N ILE A 177 -9.76 2.53 9.60
CA ILE A 177 -8.51 1.76 9.66
C ILE A 177 -8.75 0.49 8.86
N ARG A 178 -8.06 0.37 7.73
CA ARG A 178 -8.30 -0.70 6.74
C ARG A 178 -8.33 -2.10 7.37
N TYR A 179 -7.45 -2.37 8.34
CA TYR A 179 -7.42 -3.65 9.04
C TYR A 179 -8.73 -3.94 9.78
N PHE A 180 -9.24 -2.98 10.56
CA PHE A 180 -10.48 -3.15 11.32
C PHE A 180 -11.71 -3.16 10.42
N ASP A 181 -11.72 -2.37 9.36
CA ASP A 181 -12.81 -2.37 8.38
C ASP A 181 -12.94 -3.75 7.71
N ASN A 182 -11.81 -4.41 7.41
CA ASN A 182 -11.81 -5.77 6.87
C ASN A 182 -12.28 -6.81 7.90
N LEU A 183 -11.89 -6.71 9.17
CA LEU A 183 -12.40 -7.58 10.22
C LEU A 183 -13.91 -7.45 10.38
N ILE A 184 -14.43 -6.22 10.38
CA ILE A 184 -15.89 -5.97 10.44
C ILE A 184 -16.59 -6.60 9.23
N ARG A 185 -16.03 -6.47 8.02
CA ARG A 185 -16.59 -7.10 6.82
C ARG A 185 -16.69 -8.62 6.98
N ILE A 186 -15.61 -9.27 7.48
CA ILE A 186 -15.58 -10.71 7.73
C ILE A 186 -16.66 -11.11 8.77
N LEU A 187 -16.76 -10.38 9.88
CA LEU A 187 -17.78 -10.63 10.90
C LEU A 187 -19.20 -10.49 10.39
N LEU A 188 -19.40 -9.63 9.39
CA LEU A 188 -20.69 -9.46 8.70
C LEU A 188 -20.91 -10.47 7.56
N GLY A 189 -20.05 -11.48 7.41
CA GLY A 189 -20.14 -12.50 6.36
C GLY A 189 -19.83 -11.97 4.95
N ARG A 190 -19.09 -10.88 4.85
CA ARG A 190 -18.65 -10.28 3.58
C ARG A 190 -17.17 -10.58 3.34
N ASN A 191 -16.77 -10.67 2.08
CA ASN A 191 -15.37 -10.83 1.74
C ASN A 191 -14.57 -9.58 2.17
N PRO A 192 -13.37 -9.75 2.74
CA PRO A 192 -12.46 -8.64 2.98
C PRO A 192 -12.02 -8.00 1.67
N GLU A 193 -11.60 -6.75 1.74
CA GLU A 193 -10.97 -6.04 0.61
C GLU A 193 -9.47 -6.36 0.52
N ALA A 194 -8.85 -6.58 1.68
CA ALA A 194 -7.43 -6.91 1.78
C ALA A 194 -7.16 -8.36 1.35
N CYS A 195 -6.27 -8.54 0.37
CA CYS A 195 -6.00 -9.86 -0.22
C CYS A 195 -5.35 -10.84 0.77
N ASP A 196 -4.56 -10.35 1.72
CA ASP A 196 -3.95 -11.12 2.80
C ASP A 196 -4.98 -11.73 3.78
N MET A 197 -6.21 -11.21 3.80
CA MET A 197 -7.32 -11.72 4.62
C MET A 197 -8.29 -12.61 3.83
N MET A 198 -8.08 -12.82 2.53
CA MET A 198 -8.96 -13.62 1.68
C MET A 198 -8.80 -15.13 1.88
N GLY A 199 -7.68 -15.58 2.46
CA GLY A 199 -7.36 -17.01 2.64
C GLY A 199 -6.81 -17.70 1.38
N PHE A 200 -6.66 -16.98 0.29
CA PHE A 200 -6.00 -17.43 -0.94
C PHE A 200 -5.41 -16.23 -1.70
N CYS A 201 -4.37 -16.48 -2.51
CA CYS A 201 -3.79 -15.47 -3.38
C CYS A 201 -4.50 -15.41 -4.73
N SER A 202 -4.49 -14.23 -5.33
CA SER A 202 -4.87 -14.02 -6.72
C SER A 202 -3.66 -13.50 -7.52
N VAL A 203 -3.69 -13.71 -8.84
CA VAL A 203 -2.68 -13.11 -9.72
C VAL A 203 -3.12 -11.68 -10.01
N ASN A 204 -2.41 -10.71 -9.42
CA ASN A 204 -2.71 -9.29 -9.57
C ASN A 204 -2.07 -8.67 -10.83
N GLY A 205 -1.03 -9.32 -11.38
CA GLY A 205 -0.35 -8.86 -12.58
C GLY A 205 0.54 -7.64 -12.35
N VAL A 206 1.62 -7.81 -11.61
CA VAL A 206 2.64 -6.77 -11.40
C VAL A 206 3.57 -6.72 -12.59
N ILE A 207 3.76 -5.54 -13.16
CA ILE A 207 4.60 -5.32 -14.34
C ILE A 207 5.78 -4.44 -13.92
N GLU A 208 6.99 -4.98 -14.09
CA GLU A 208 8.24 -4.26 -13.85
C GLU A 208 8.67 -3.42 -15.06
N SER A 209 9.60 -2.51 -14.85
CA SER A 209 10.08 -1.55 -15.85
C SER A 209 10.67 -2.19 -17.11
N ASN A 210 11.17 -3.42 -17.01
CA ASN A 210 11.69 -4.22 -18.14
C ASN A 210 10.60 -5.00 -18.88
N GLY A 211 9.33 -4.88 -18.46
CA GLY A 211 8.18 -5.59 -19.03
C GLY A 211 7.97 -6.99 -18.49
N ASP A 212 8.77 -7.44 -17.54
CA ASP A 212 8.55 -8.70 -16.83
C ASP A 212 7.31 -8.63 -15.97
N MET A 213 6.57 -9.73 -15.88
CA MET A 213 5.33 -9.78 -15.13
C MET A 213 5.38 -10.81 -14.01
N PHE A 214 4.88 -10.42 -12.85
CA PHE A 214 4.87 -11.21 -11.61
C PHE A 214 3.43 -11.33 -11.07
N PRO A 215 3.13 -12.36 -10.25
CA PRO A 215 1.77 -12.58 -9.76
C PRO A 215 1.36 -11.58 -8.67
N CYS A 216 2.32 -11.08 -7.88
CA CYS A 216 2.07 -10.25 -6.71
C CYS A 216 3.29 -9.35 -6.43
N ASP A 217 3.08 -8.17 -5.89
CA ASP A 217 4.13 -7.21 -5.53
C ASP A 217 5.07 -7.69 -4.40
N PHE A 218 4.61 -8.61 -3.55
CA PHE A 218 5.46 -9.27 -2.56
C PHE A 218 6.35 -10.39 -3.16
N TYR A 219 6.08 -10.82 -4.38
CA TYR A 219 6.76 -11.93 -5.04
C TYR A 219 7.39 -11.50 -6.38
N VAL A 220 8.02 -10.32 -6.38
CA VAL A 220 8.82 -9.84 -7.52
C VAL A 220 10.22 -10.46 -7.43
N LEU A 221 10.29 -11.77 -7.60
CA LEU A 221 11.51 -12.57 -7.59
C LEU A 221 11.52 -13.45 -8.85
N ASP A 222 12.70 -13.68 -9.42
CA ASP A 222 12.86 -14.37 -10.71
C ASP A 222 12.12 -15.72 -10.77
N GLU A 223 12.10 -16.46 -9.68
CA GLU A 223 11.41 -17.76 -9.57
C GLU A 223 9.88 -17.66 -9.67
N TYR A 224 9.29 -16.48 -9.40
CA TYR A 224 7.85 -16.21 -9.48
C TYR A 224 7.45 -15.49 -10.77
N LYS A 225 8.38 -15.21 -11.66
CA LYS A 225 8.07 -14.57 -12.95
C LYS A 225 7.06 -15.43 -13.73
N ILE A 226 5.98 -14.79 -14.16
CA ILE A 226 4.88 -15.44 -14.89
C ILE A 226 4.93 -15.21 -16.40
N GLY A 227 5.73 -14.25 -16.86
CA GLY A 227 5.92 -13.94 -18.30
C GLY A 227 6.48 -12.55 -18.52
N SER A 228 6.37 -12.06 -19.77
CA SER A 228 6.77 -10.70 -20.15
C SER A 228 5.76 -10.10 -21.12
N ILE A 229 5.24 -8.90 -20.80
CA ILE A 229 4.27 -8.21 -21.67
C ILE A 229 4.86 -7.78 -23.02
N ILE A 230 6.19 -7.80 -23.16
CA ILE A 230 6.89 -7.46 -24.40
C ILE A 230 6.89 -8.66 -25.36
N ASN A 231 7.05 -9.87 -24.84
CA ASN A 231 7.32 -11.06 -25.63
C ASN A 231 6.13 -12.04 -25.69
N ASP A 232 5.22 -11.97 -24.70
CA ASP A 232 4.18 -12.96 -24.51
C ASP A 232 2.78 -12.34 -24.69
N ASN A 233 1.81 -13.19 -25.01
CA ASN A 233 0.41 -12.79 -25.00
C ASN A 233 -0.09 -12.69 -23.56
N PHE A 234 -0.73 -11.56 -23.21
CA PHE A 234 -1.20 -11.26 -21.85
C PHE A 234 -2.10 -12.36 -21.27
N GLU A 235 -3.00 -12.90 -22.08
CA GLU A 235 -3.88 -13.99 -21.64
C GLU A 235 -3.09 -15.25 -21.27
N LYS A 236 -2.06 -15.60 -22.08
CA LYS A 236 -1.19 -16.74 -21.77
C LYS A 236 -0.35 -16.53 -20.50
N ILE A 237 0.05 -15.29 -20.21
CA ILE A 237 0.79 -14.98 -18.99
C ILE A 237 -0.04 -15.31 -17.76
N LEU A 238 -1.31 -14.89 -17.74
CA LEU A 238 -2.21 -15.10 -16.59
C LEU A 238 -2.51 -16.58 -16.31
N PHE A 239 -2.39 -17.43 -17.31
CA PHE A 239 -2.59 -18.89 -17.20
C PHE A 239 -1.29 -19.69 -17.32
N SER A 240 -0.12 -19.04 -17.18
CA SER A 240 1.17 -19.72 -17.19
C SER A 240 1.27 -20.72 -16.03
N GLU A 241 2.17 -21.71 -16.18
CA GLU A 241 2.40 -22.72 -15.14
C GLU A 241 2.76 -22.06 -13.79
N ASN A 242 3.60 -21.03 -13.79
CA ASN A 242 3.98 -20.28 -12.59
C ASN A 242 2.79 -19.53 -11.98
N ALA A 243 1.92 -18.92 -12.78
CA ALA A 243 0.72 -18.26 -12.30
C ALA A 243 -0.24 -19.24 -11.62
N VAL A 244 -0.49 -20.40 -12.25
CA VAL A 244 -1.33 -21.46 -11.71
C VAL A 244 -0.71 -22.04 -10.42
N LYS A 245 0.60 -22.30 -10.41
CA LYS A 245 1.34 -22.77 -9.23
C LYS A 245 1.24 -21.80 -8.07
N PHE A 246 1.41 -20.51 -8.32
CA PHE A 246 1.29 -19.46 -7.30
C PHE A 246 -0.09 -19.50 -6.63
N TYR A 247 -1.15 -19.46 -7.42
CA TYR A 247 -2.53 -19.54 -6.92
C TYR A 247 -2.79 -20.83 -6.15
N THR A 248 -2.50 -21.99 -6.74
CA THR A 248 -2.80 -23.30 -6.15
C THR A 248 -2.01 -23.57 -4.87
N SER A 249 -0.78 -23.06 -4.78
CA SER A 249 0.03 -23.18 -3.57
C SER A 249 -0.57 -22.43 -2.39
N SER A 250 -1.22 -21.30 -2.64
CA SER A 250 -1.86 -20.48 -1.60
C SER A 250 -3.10 -21.12 -0.98
N LEU A 251 -3.71 -22.09 -1.65
CA LEU A 251 -4.88 -22.83 -1.12
C LEU A 251 -4.51 -23.79 0.02
N LYS A 252 -3.22 -24.05 0.22
CA LYS A 252 -2.73 -24.94 1.28
C LYS A 252 -2.41 -24.10 2.53
N MET A 253 -3.29 -24.18 3.52
CA MET A 253 -3.04 -23.57 4.82
C MET A 253 -1.82 -24.21 5.49
N SER A 254 -0.89 -23.41 5.99
CA SER A 254 0.27 -23.92 6.74
C SER A 254 -0.16 -24.56 8.06
N GLU A 255 0.60 -25.55 8.54
CA GLU A 255 0.31 -26.20 9.85
C GLU A 255 0.37 -25.20 11.02
N LYS A 256 1.16 -24.11 10.90
CA LYS A 256 1.18 -23.03 11.90
C LYS A 256 -0.15 -22.27 11.97
N CYS A 257 -0.86 -22.13 10.84
CA CYS A 257 -2.14 -21.42 10.79
C CYS A 257 -3.34 -22.27 11.18
N LYS A 258 -3.14 -23.59 11.37
CA LYS A 258 -4.19 -24.52 11.80
C LYS A 258 -4.30 -24.64 13.33
N LYS A 259 -3.33 -24.09 14.05
CA LYS A 259 -3.30 -24.06 15.52
C LYS A 259 -3.88 -22.76 16.05
#